data_71aa1f1662a57d813697480b6540cfa9
#
_entry.id   71aa1f1662a57d813697480b6540cfa9
#
_cell.length_a   1.000
_cell.length_b   1.000
_cell.length_c   1.000
_cell.angle_alpha   90.00
_cell.angle_beta   90.00
_cell.angle_gamma   90.00
#
_symmetry.space_group_name_H-M   'P 1'
#
loop_
_entity.id
_entity.type
_entity.pdbx_description
1 polymer ?
#
loop_
_entity_poly.entity_id
_entity_poly.type
_entity_poly.pdbx_seq_one_letter_code
_entity_poly.pdbx_strand_id
1 'polypeptide(L)'
;MHVFGDRVNRAIVSNASSLVGTQLVTSGLGFLFWLVAARWFSPAAVGFAAAAISAMTLLGTFGMLGLGTLLMGELPRRRHLRGPLITTSLIAAGAVAACLGLVFAVLAPHLSREFLPLLAGVQATTLFTLGVGLAAISLVLDSVVIGLLRGHLQLGRNAVFALAKLGALLAVGRWFGDSMGLAILMTWVLGNFLSLAVIGGLLLRDTSGAEYRPQLRLLRGLAGPALAHHLLNLAIQFPGLALPVLVTVILSTRMNAAFYVAWNVLAFLFVVPTALTNVLYAVGSASPTAPTQKMRFTLLMSLLLSLLASGLIVAGADPVLRLFGHSYAQQATWTLRILALGVFPMIIKTHFIAICRIHRRLLAGGLLLLVGALAELLAAGLGAIHGGLSGLALGWVAAVCLEAVIMAPAVYRGSLPAQPVRTAFQPAIAGATGETTW
;
A
#
# COMPACT_ATOMS: atom_id res chain seq x y z
N MET A 1 -11.76 -10.39 -35.79
CA MET A 1 -10.72 -10.08 -34.81
C MET A 1 -10.93 -8.73 -34.07
N HIS A 2 -11.52 -7.69 -34.67
CA HIS A 2 -11.78 -6.39 -34.01
C HIS A 2 -12.80 -6.43 -32.86
N VAL A 3 -13.83 -7.24 -32.91
CA VAL A 3 -14.92 -7.30 -31.90
C VAL A 3 -14.45 -7.89 -30.55
N PHE A 4 -13.46 -8.79 -30.56
CA PHE A 4 -12.88 -9.36 -29.33
C PHE A 4 -12.00 -8.34 -28.59
N GLY A 5 -11.26 -7.49 -29.34
CA GLY A 5 -10.43 -6.43 -28.77
C GLY A 5 -11.26 -5.37 -28.00
N ASP A 6 -12.42 -5.00 -28.53
CA ASP A 6 -13.29 -3.99 -27.90
C ASP A 6 -14.00 -4.46 -26.63
N ARG A 7 -14.33 -5.75 -26.53
CA ARG A 7 -14.91 -6.31 -25.29
C ARG A 7 -13.86 -6.42 -24.19
N VAL A 8 -12.65 -6.86 -24.52
CA VAL A 8 -11.52 -6.95 -23.56
C VAL A 8 -11.12 -5.56 -23.09
N ASN A 9 -11.00 -4.60 -24.00
CA ASN A 9 -10.67 -3.20 -23.64
C ASN A 9 -11.77 -2.57 -22.77
N ARG A 10 -13.04 -2.78 -23.06
CA ARG A 10 -14.16 -2.31 -22.23
C ARG A 10 -14.16 -2.96 -20.85
N ALA A 11 -13.89 -4.25 -20.73
CA ALA A 11 -13.79 -4.94 -19.45
C ALA A 11 -12.60 -4.42 -18.62
N ILE A 12 -11.44 -4.16 -19.26
CA ILE A 12 -10.27 -3.59 -18.59
C ILE A 12 -10.57 -2.16 -18.11
N VAL A 13 -11.15 -1.31 -18.94
CA VAL A 13 -11.52 0.06 -18.58
C VAL A 13 -12.59 0.08 -17.47
N SER A 14 -13.61 -0.76 -17.57
CA SER A 14 -14.66 -0.88 -16.54
C SER A 14 -14.09 -1.34 -15.20
N ASN A 15 -13.22 -2.35 -15.19
CA ASN A 15 -12.58 -2.83 -13.97
C ASN A 15 -11.60 -1.80 -13.39
N ALA A 16 -10.83 -1.10 -14.23
CA ALA A 16 -9.95 -0.04 -13.79
C ALA A 16 -10.74 1.16 -13.20
N SER A 17 -11.83 1.56 -13.84
CA SER A 17 -12.71 2.63 -13.34
C SER A 17 -13.36 2.24 -12.00
N SER A 18 -13.80 0.99 -11.87
CA SER A 18 -14.35 0.46 -10.61
C SER A 18 -13.31 0.47 -9.49
N LEU A 19 -12.07 0.06 -9.76
CA LEU A 19 -10.96 0.08 -8.79
C LEU A 19 -10.61 1.51 -8.35
N VAL A 20 -10.54 2.45 -9.30
CA VAL A 20 -10.29 3.87 -9.00
C VAL A 20 -11.44 4.47 -8.20
N GLY A 21 -12.69 4.22 -8.61
CA GLY A 21 -13.87 4.66 -7.86
C GLY A 21 -13.89 4.12 -6.43
N THR A 22 -13.56 2.85 -6.26
CA THR A 22 -13.41 2.20 -4.95
C THR A 22 -12.34 2.88 -4.11
N GLN A 23 -11.19 3.13 -4.69
CA GLN A 23 -10.08 3.79 -4.01
C GLN A 23 -10.46 5.21 -3.56
N LEU A 24 -11.16 5.98 -4.40
CA LEU A 24 -11.63 7.31 -4.05
C LEU A 24 -12.65 7.30 -2.91
N VAL A 25 -13.61 6.38 -2.94
CA VAL A 25 -14.62 6.25 -1.87
C VAL A 25 -13.96 5.84 -0.55
N THR A 26 -13.10 4.85 -0.57
CA THR A 26 -12.41 4.38 0.66
C THR A 26 -11.44 5.42 1.21
N SER A 27 -10.74 6.15 0.34
CA SER A 27 -9.87 7.26 0.74
C SER A 27 -10.67 8.44 1.29
N GLY A 28 -11.82 8.76 0.68
CA GLY A 28 -12.74 9.79 1.18
C GLY A 28 -13.29 9.46 2.56
N LEU A 29 -13.74 8.21 2.78
CA LEU A 29 -14.19 7.75 4.10
C LEU A 29 -13.04 7.72 5.11
N GLY A 30 -11.83 7.38 4.68
CA GLY A 30 -10.62 7.48 5.50
C GLY A 30 -10.30 8.92 5.92
N PHE A 31 -10.40 9.85 4.98
CA PHE A 31 -10.24 11.28 5.24
C PHE A 31 -11.28 11.79 6.26
N LEU A 32 -12.57 11.43 6.08
CA LEU A 32 -13.62 11.80 7.03
C LEU A 32 -13.37 11.22 8.43
N PHE A 33 -12.90 9.98 8.53
CA PHE A 33 -12.53 9.38 9.81
C PHE A 33 -11.49 10.23 10.56
N TRP A 34 -10.41 10.63 9.87
CA TRP A 34 -9.37 11.44 10.48
C TRP A 34 -9.80 12.89 10.73
N LEU A 35 -10.70 13.43 9.91
CA LEU A 35 -11.30 14.74 10.12
C LEU A 35 -12.12 14.76 11.42
N VAL A 36 -12.97 13.76 11.63
CA VAL A 36 -13.76 13.61 12.87
C VAL A 36 -12.83 13.40 14.07
N ALA A 37 -11.82 12.52 13.94
CA ALA A 37 -10.85 12.29 14.99
C ALA A 37 -10.13 13.57 15.40
N ALA A 38 -9.64 14.37 14.44
CA ALA A 38 -8.93 15.63 14.69
C ALA A 38 -9.81 16.70 15.32
N ARG A 39 -11.13 16.64 15.14
CA ARG A 39 -12.10 17.59 15.73
C ARG A 39 -12.54 17.24 17.14
N TRP A 40 -12.55 15.95 17.48
CA TRP A 40 -13.13 15.44 18.73
C TRP A 40 -12.09 15.01 19.75
N PHE A 41 -10.86 14.72 19.32
CA PHE A 41 -9.79 14.25 20.19
C PHE A 41 -8.62 15.25 20.21
N SER A 42 -7.83 15.18 21.26
CA SER A 42 -6.61 16.00 21.35
C SER A 42 -5.60 15.63 20.25
N PRO A 43 -4.78 16.59 19.77
CA PRO A 43 -3.75 16.29 18.77
C PRO A 43 -2.78 15.17 19.21
N ALA A 44 -2.48 15.06 20.51
CA ALA A 44 -1.64 13.98 21.02
C ALA A 44 -2.31 12.61 20.87
N ALA A 45 -3.62 12.50 21.17
CA ALA A 45 -4.39 11.27 21.00
C ALA A 45 -4.48 10.87 19.51
N VAL A 46 -4.74 11.83 18.62
CA VAL A 46 -4.77 11.59 17.17
C VAL A 46 -3.43 11.11 16.65
N GLY A 47 -2.34 11.76 17.07
CA GLY A 47 -0.99 11.41 16.64
C GLY A 47 -0.52 10.06 17.16
N PHE A 48 -0.84 9.73 18.43
CA PHE A 48 -0.59 8.39 18.96
C PHE A 48 -1.34 7.33 18.16
N ALA A 49 -2.65 7.52 17.95
CA ALA A 49 -3.46 6.58 17.19
C ALA A 49 -2.94 6.42 15.74
N ALA A 50 -2.54 7.51 15.10
CA ALA A 50 -1.95 7.48 13.76
C ALA A 50 -0.65 6.67 13.71
N ALA A 51 0.26 6.88 14.69
CA ALA A 51 1.50 6.10 14.79
C ALA A 51 1.22 4.63 15.09
N ALA A 52 0.33 4.33 16.04
CA ALA A 52 -0.02 2.97 16.40
C ALA A 52 -0.69 2.21 15.23
N ILE A 53 -1.61 2.85 14.51
CA ILE A 53 -2.27 2.26 13.32
C ILE A 53 -1.26 2.06 12.18
N SER A 54 -0.34 3.00 11.97
CA SER A 54 0.73 2.86 10.97
C SER A 54 1.67 1.72 11.32
N ALA A 55 2.12 1.63 12.59
CA ALA A 55 2.91 0.50 13.08
C ALA A 55 2.15 -0.83 12.95
N MET A 56 0.87 -0.85 13.33
CA MET A 56 -0.01 -2.03 13.21
C MET A 56 -0.09 -2.51 11.76
N THR A 57 -0.27 -1.61 10.81
CA THR A 57 -0.34 -1.94 9.38
C THR A 57 1.01 -2.41 8.84
N LEU A 58 2.09 -1.77 9.26
CA LEU A 58 3.46 -2.14 8.87
C LEU A 58 3.81 -3.54 9.38
N LEU A 59 3.60 -3.79 10.67
CA LEU A 59 3.85 -5.10 11.28
C LEU A 59 2.94 -6.19 10.69
N GLY A 60 1.68 -5.84 10.38
CA GLY A 60 0.77 -6.72 9.64
C GLY A 60 1.30 -7.06 8.24
N THR A 61 1.88 -6.08 7.53
CA THR A 61 2.53 -6.30 6.24
C THR A 61 3.75 -7.22 6.38
N PHE A 62 4.58 -7.06 7.40
CA PHE A 62 5.67 -8.00 7.70
C PHE A 62 5.13 -9.40 7.99
N GLY A 63 4.11 -9.50 8.85
CA GLY A 63 3.50 -10.79 9.24
C GLY A 63 2.80 -11.52 8.11
N MET A 64 2.39 -10.82 7.03
CA MET A 64 1.79 -11.43 5.85
C MET A 64 2.77 -12.39 5.11
N LEU A 65 4.10 -12.24 5.29
CA LEU A 65 5.14 -13.15 4.75
C LEU A 65 5.03 -13.42 3.23
N GLY A 66 4.42 -12.52 2.46
CA GLY A 66 4.18 -12.71 1.03
C GLY A 66 3.07 -13.71 0.67
N LEU A 67 2.40 -14.29 1.67
CA LEU A 67 1.35 -15.29 1.46
C LEU A 67 0.18 -14.74 0.64
N GLY A 68 -0.14 -13.44 0.77
CA GLY A 68 -1.18 -12.82 -0.05
C GLY A 68 -0.90 -12.95 -1.55
N THR A 69 0.24 -12.48 -2.03
CA THR A 69 0.60 -12.53 -3.45
C THR A 69 0.72 -13.98 -3.95
N LEU A 70 1.23 -14.86 -3.10
CA LEU A 70 1.30 -16.28 -3.38
C LEU A 70 -0.09 -16.88 -3.63
N LEU A 71 -1.05 -16.60 -2.74
CA LEU A 71 -2.42 -17.12 -2.85
C LEU A 71 -3.12 -16.61 -4.11
N MET A 72 -2.89 -15.35 -4.54
CA MET A 72 -3.42 -14.84 -5.81
C MET A 72 -3.02 -15.73 -7.00
N GLY A 73 -1.78 -16.26 -7.02
CA GLY A 73 -1.29 -17.13 -8.09
C GLY A 73 -1.70 -18.59 -7.96
N GLU A 74 -1.79 -19.13 -6.74
CA GLU A 74 -2.00 -20.54 -6.48
C GLU A 74 -3.49 -20.96 -6.39
N LEU A 75 -4.36 -20.08 -5.88
CA LEU A 75 -5.78 -20.42 -5.71
C LEU A 75 -6.51 -20.75 -7.02
N PRO A 76 -6.25 -20.08 -8.17
CA PRO A 76 -6.84 -20.48 -9.43
C PRO A 76 -6.39 -21.87 -9.89
N ARG A 77 -5.12 -22.24 -9.60
CA ARG A 77 -4.47 -23.47 -10.05
C ARG A 77 -4.81 -24.69 -9.19
N ARG A 78 -4.93 -24.52 -7.86
CA ARG A 78 -5.07 -25.61 -6.87
C ARG A 78 -6.48 -25.62 -6.27
N ARG A 79 -7.50 -25.84 -7.10
CA ARG A 79 -8.91 -25.75 -6.69
C ARG A 79 -9.26 -26.65 -5.49
N HIS A 80 -8.70 -27.88 -5.42
CA HIS A 80 -8.95 -28.86 -4.36
C HIS A 80 -8.26 -28.53 -3.03
N LEU A 81 -7.25 -27.65 -3.01
CA LEU A 81 -6.52 -27.24 -1.80
C LEU A 81 -6.86 -25.81 -1.34
N ARG A 82 -7.89 -25.18 -1.92
CA ARG A 82 -8.22 -23.79 -1.62
C ARG A 82 -8.49 -23.55 -0.13
N GLY A 83 -9.35 -24.37 0.47
CA GLY A 83 -9.69 -24.26 1.89
C GLY A 83 -8.46 -24.37 2.78
N PRO A 84 -7.71 -25.49 2.75
CA PRO A 84 -6.49 -25.65 3.56
C PRO A 84 -5.45 -24.55 3.34
N LEU A 85 -5.22 -24.10 2.11
CA LEU A 85 -4.27 -23.03 1.79
C LEU A 85 -4.70 -21.69 2.40
N ILE A 86 -5.98 -21.30 2.25
CA ILE A 86 -6.52 -20.07 2.82
C ILE A 86 -6.40 -20.09 4.34
N THR A 87 -6.92 -21.14 4.99
CA THR A 87 -6.94 -21.22 6.45
C THR A 87 -5.52 -21.23 7.03
N THR A 88 -4.61 -22.02 6.43
CA THR A 88 -3.21 -22.09 6.88
C THR A 88 -2.53 -20.73 6.76
N SER A 89 -2.74 -20.03 5.63
CA SER A 89 -2.11 -18.73 5.40
C SER A 89 -2.66 -17.63 6.32
N LEU A 90 -3.96 -17.61 6.59
CA LEU A 90 -4.58 -16.66 7.52
C LEU A 90 -4.08 -16.87 8.95
N ILE A 91 -4.02 -18.12 9.42
CA ILE A 91 -3.51 -18.45 10.75
C ILE A 91 -2.02 -18.11 10.87
N ALA A 92 -1.21 -18.52 9.89
CA ALA A 92 0.22 -18.26 9.93
C ALA A 92 0.53 -16.75 9.92
N ALA A 93 -0.07 -16.00 9.00
CA ALA A 93 0.12 -14.56 8.92
C ALA A 93 -0.40 -13.83 10.17
N GLY A 94 -1.59 -14.19 10.65
CA GLY A 94 -2.17 -13.59 11.87
C GLY A 94 -1.33 -13.86 13.11
N ALA A 95 -0.85 -15.10 13.29
CA ALA A 95 -0.02 -15.48 14.44
C ALA A 95 1.35 -14.76 14.42
N VAL A 96 2.05 -14.77 13.28
CA VAL A 96 3.34 -14.08 13.16
C VAL A 96 3.17 -12.57 13.37
N ALA A 97 2.13 -11.97 12.77
CA ALA A 97 1.84 -10.56 12.95
C ALA A 97 1.50 -10.21 14.40
N ALA A 98 0.71 -11.02 15.08
CA ALA A 98 0.38 -10.83 16.50
C ALA A 98 1.65 -10.93 17.38
N CYS A 99 2.54 -11.89 17.11
CA CYS A 99 3.83 -11.98 17.81
C CYS A 99 4.67 -10.69 17.59
N LEU A 100 4.77 -10.20 16.35
CA LEU A 100 5.47 -8.94 16.06
C LEU A 100 4.79 -7.75 16.76
N GLY A 101 3.45 -7.73 16.81
CA GLY A 101 2.68 -6.72 17.51
C GLY A 101 2.96 -6.71 19.02
N LEU A 102 3.00 -7.89 19.65
CA LEU A 102 3.34 -8.02 21.06
C LEU A 102 4.76 -7.52 21.35
N VAL A 103 5.72 -7.95 20.52
CA VAL A 103 7.12 -7.50 20.65
C VAL A 103 7.20 -5.97 20.51
N PHE A 104 6.52 -5.38 19.54
CA PHE A 104 6.49 -3.93 19.36
C PHE A 104 5.84 -3.23 20.56
N ALA A 105 4.68 -3.72 21.04
CA ALA A 105 3.98 -3.12 22.17
C ALA A 105 4.84 -3.07 23.44
N VAL A 106 5.71 -4.08 23.64
CA VAL A 106 6.63 -4.14 24.77
C VAL A 106 7.86 -3.25 24.55
N LEU A 107 8.45 -3.26 23.34
CA LEU A 107 9.71 -2.57 23.07
C LEU A 107 9.55 -1.08 22.75
N ALA A 108 8.47 -0.68 22.04
CA ALA A 108 8.29 0.70 21.60
C ALA A 108 8.29 1.75 22.73
N PRO A 109 7.70 1.49 23.92
CA PRO A 109 7.78 2.40 25.07
C PRO A 109 9.19 2.63 25.60
N HIS A 110 10.11 1.69 25.39
CA HIS A 110 11.54 1.86 25.73
C HIS A 110 12.27 2.75 24.72
N LEU A 111 11.80 2.79 23.47
CA LEU A 111 12.36 3.66 22.42
C LEU A 111 11.81 5.07 22.53
N SER A 112 10.53 5.24 22.87
CA SER A 112 9.91 6.54 23.06
C SER A 112 8.75 6.46 24.05
N ARG A 113 8.74 7.40 25.02
CA ARG A 113 7.65 7.52 26.02
C ARG A 113 6.30 7.79 25.38
N GLU A 114 6.26 8.27 24.15
CA GLU A 114 5.03 8.49 23.37
C GLU A 114 4.23 7.20 23.15
N PHE A 115 4.85 6.02 23.25
CA PHE A 115 4.21 4.71 23.14
C PHE A 115 3.80 4.09 24.49
N LEU A 116 4.01 4.77 25.62
CA LEU A 116 3.57 4.28 26.93
C LEU A 116 2.08 3.89 26.99
N PRO A 117 1.15 4.54 26.25
CA PRO A 117 -0.24 4.10 26.24
C PRO A 117 -0.44 2.65 25.80
N LEU A 118 0.49 2.04 25.05
CA LEU A 118 0.41 0.61 24.68
C LEU A 118 0.61 -0.32 25.90
N LEU A 119 1.27 0.16 26.95
CA LEU A 119 1.47 -0.58 28.22
C LEU A 119 0.56 -0.07 29.36
N ALA A 120 -0.44 0.77 29.06
CA ALA A 120 -1.36 1.30 30.08
C ALA A 120 -2.22 0.21 30.78
N GLY A 121 -2.10 -1.03 30.33
CA GLY A 121 -2.74 -2.21 30.91
C GLY A 121 -2.78 -3.35 29.90
N VAL A 122 -3.09 -4.54 30.37
CA VAL A 122 -3.20 -5.74 29.52
C VAL A 122 -4.17 -5.52 28.35
N GLN A 123 -5.23 -4.75 28.57
CA GLN A 123 -6.23 -4.45 27.54
C GLN A 123 -5.64 -3.65 26.38
N ALA A 124 -4.80 -2.64 26.62
CA ALA A 124 -4.16 -1.83 25.60
C ALA A 124 -3.17 -2.65 24.75
N THR A 125 -2.31 -3.44 25.43
CA THR A 125 -1.37 -4.35 24.78
C THR A 125 -2.09 -5.40 23.93
N THR A 126 -3.15 -6.01 24.48
CA THR A 126 -3.96 -7.01 23.75
C THR A 126 -4.68 -6.38 22.56
N LEU A 127 -5.27 -5.18 22.72
CA LEU A 127 -5.94 -4.46 21.63
C LEU A 127 -4.99 -4.22 20.47
N PHE A 128 -3.78 -3.72 20.74
CA PHE A 128 -2.77 -3.47 19.70
C PHE A 128 -2.32 -4.78 19.05
N THR A 129 -1.97 -5.78 19.83
CA THR A 129 -1.52 -7.11 19.37
C THR A 129 -2.55 -7.79 18.46
N LEU A 130 -3.81 -7.82 18.89
CA LEU A 130 -4.93 -8.33 18.08
C LEU A 130 -5.12 -7.49 16.81
N GLY A 131 -5.00 -6.17 16.91
CA GLY A 131 -5.09 -5.26 15.78
C GLY A 131 -4.05 -5.57 14.71
N VAL A 132 -2.79 -5.86 15.10
CA VAL A 132 -1.72 -6.27 14.17
C VAL A 132 -2.04 -7.61 13.50
N GLY A 133 -2.51 -8.59 14.28
CA GLY A 133 -2.94 -9.89 13.72
C GLY A 133 -4.09 -9.76 12.72
N LEU A 134 -5.12 -8.99 13.08
CA LEU A 134 -6.26 -8.72 12.19
C LEU A 134 -5.85 -7.94 10.93
N ALA A 135 -4.89 -7.02 11.03
CA ALA A 135 -4.35 -6.31 9.87
C ALA A 135 -3.70 -7.27 8.87
N ALA A 136 -2.86 -8.20 9.34
CA ALA A 136 -2.26 -9.22 8.48
C ALA A 136 -3.31 -10.14 7.85
N ILE A 137 -4.28 -10.61 8.62
CA ILE A 137 -5.39 -11.43 8.13
C ILE A 137 -6.16 -10.69 7.04
N SER A 138 -6.44 -9.38 7.22
CA SER A 138 -7.12 -8.56 6.23
C SER A 138 -6.34 -8.45 4.92
N LEU A 139 -5.03 -8.20 4.98
CA LEU A 139 -4.17 -8.10 3.79
C LEU A 139 -4.12 -9.42 3.02
N VAL A 140 -4.03 -10.54 3.74
CA VAL A 140 -4.06 -11.87 3.10
C VAL A 140 -5.43 -12.15 2.50
N LEU A 141 -6.54 -11.85 3.22
CA LEU A 141 -7.89 -12.08 2.74
C LEU A 141 -8.22 -11.24 1.50
N ASP A 142 -7.77 -9.98 1.43
CA ASP A 142 -7.90 -9.14 0.24
C ASP A 142 -7.25 -9.80 -0.98
N SER A 143 -6.08 -10.40 -0.78
CA SER A 143 -5.39 -11.13 -1.84
C SER A 143 -6.10 -12.43 -2.22
N VAL A 144 -6.69 -13.13 -1.24
CA VAL A 144 -7.49 -14.34 -1.46
C VAL A 144 -8.70 -14.05 -2.35
N VAL A 145 -9.48 -13.01 -2.04
CA VAL A 145 -10.69 -12.70 -2.83
C VAL A 145 -10.37 -12.26 -4.25
N ILE A 146 -9.22 -11.59 -4.45
CA ILE A 146 -8.70 -11.30 -5.79
C ILE A 146 -8.31 -12.60 -6.52
N GLY A 147 -7.58 -13.50 -5.86
CA GLY A 147 -7.19 -14.81 -6.42
C GLY A 147 -8.37 -15.71 -6.74
N LEU A 148 -9.49 -15.55 -6.05
CA LEU A 148 -10.76 -16.20 -6.34
C LEU A 148 -11.58 -15.51 -7.44
N LEU A 149 -11.07 -14.40 -8.02
CA LEU A 149 -11.75 -13.54 -8.99
C LEU A 149 -13.04 -12.89 -8.44
N ARG A 150 -13.08 -12.64 -7.13
CA ARG A 150 -14.22 -12.03 -6.41
C ARG A 150 -13.87 -10.64 -5.87
N GLY A 151 -13.27 -9.78 -6.70
CA GLY A 151 -12.82 -8.44 -6.30
C GLY A 151 -13.92 -7.55 -5.68
N HIS A 152 -15.22 -7.79 -6.02
CA HIS A 152 -16.35 -7.11 -5.38
C HIS A 152 -16.44 -7.36 -3.86
N LEU A 153 -15.98 -8.53 -3.37
CA LEU A 153 -15.92 -8.82 -1.94
C LEU A 153 -14.86 -7.99 -1.23
N GLN A 154 -13.73 -7.70 -1.87
CA GLN A 154 -12.72 -6.79 -1.34
C GLN A 154 -13.30 -5.38 -1.17
N LEU A 155 -14.02 -4.89 -2.20
CA LEU A 155 -14.72 -3.61 -2.11
C LEU A 155 -15.71 -3.59 -0.95
N GLY A 156 -16.57 -4.63 -0.85
CA GLY A 156 -17.54 -4.77 0.23
C GLY A 156 -16.87 -4.75 1.62
N ARG A 157 -15.77 -5.51 1.79
CA ARG A 157 -14.99 -5.52 3.04
C ARG A 157 -14.46 -4.11 3.39
N ASN A 158 -13.84 -3.44 2.43
CA ASN A 158 -13.28 -2.12 2.65
C ASN A 158 -14.36 -1.08 2.98
N ALA A 159 -15.54 -1.18 2.36
CA ALA A 159 -16.68 -0.33 2.68
C ALA A 159 -17.21 -0.61 4.10
N VAL A 160 -17.42 -1.89 4.47
CA VAL A 160 -17.81 -2.28 5.84
C VAL A 160 -16.79 -1.79 6.86
N PHE A 161 -15.50 -1.99 6.61
CA PHE A 161 -14.43 -1.50 7.47
C PHE A 161 -14.49 0.02 7.65
N ALA A 162 -14.61 0.78 6.56
CA ALA A 162 -14.63 2.23 6.61
C ALA A 162 -15.87 2.77 7.34
N LEU A 163 -17.04 2.20 7.09
CA LEU A 163 -18.28 2.59 7.75
C LEU A 163 -18.30 2.19 9.21
N ALA A 164 -17.87 0.96 9.54
CA ALA A 164 -17.86 0.46 10.91
C ALA A 164 -16.91 1.28 11.81
N LYS A 165 -15.68 1.55 11.37
CA LYS A 165 -14.74 2.36 12.15
C LYS A 165 -15.23 3.80 12.31
N LEU A 166 -15.83 4.40 11.27
CA LEU A 166 -16.38 5.75 11.35
C LEU A 166 -17.59 5.80 12.29
N GLY A 167 -18.53 4.86 12.18
CA GLY A 167 -19.66 4.74 13.08
C GLY A 167 -19.25 4.51 14.53
N ALA A 168 -18.26 3.63 14.76
CA ALA A 168 -17.69 3.42 16.08
C ALA A 168 -17.01 4.68 16.63
N LEU A 169 -16.28 5.45 15.79
CA LEU A 169 -15.65 6.70 16.20
C LEU A 169 -16.70 7.75 16.62
N LEU A 170 -17.80 7.85 15.86
CA LEU A 170 -18.90 8.75 16.20
C LEU A 170 -19.60 8.36 17.50
N ALA A 171 -19.70 7.05 17.81
CA ALA A 171 -20.24 6.57 19.07
C ALA A 171 -19.29 6.84 20.25
N VAL A 172 -18.01 6.49 20.10
CA VAL A 172 -16.99 6.56 21.16
C VAL A 172 -16.58 8.00 21.45
N GLY A 173 -16.42 8.84 20.44
CA GLY A 173 -16.00 10.24 20.60
C GLY A 173 -16.94 11.08 21.45
N ARG A 174 -18.21 10.66 21.56
CA ARG A 174 -19.21 11.31 22.41
C ARG A 174 -19.01 11.05 23.91
N TRP A 175 -18.32 9.94 24.27
CA TRP A 175 -18.14 9.51 25.67
C TRP A 175 -16.69 9.47 26.15
N PHE A 176 -15.72 9.38 25.25
CA PHE A 176 -14.31 9.15 25.57
C PHE A 176 -13.34 10.15 24.91
N GLY A 177 -13.78 11.41 24.76
CA GLY A 177 -13.02 12.44 24.01
C GLY A 177 -11.58 12.71 24.50
N ASP A 178 -11.24 12.38 25.75
CA ASP A 178 -9.92 12.61 26.34
C ASP A 178 -9.05 11.34 26.51
N SER A 179 -9.49 10.19 25.98
CA SER A 179 -8.67 8.98 26.04
C SER A 179 -7.39 9.15 25.19
N MET A 180 -6.26 8.64 25.69
CA MET A 180 -4.91 8.74 25.11
C MET A 180 -4.76 8.15 23.70
N GLY A 181 -5.76 8.27 22.85
CA GLY A 181 -5.77 7.72 21.48
C GLY A 181 -6.12 6.24 21.38
N LEU A 182 -6.22 5.52 22.49
CA LEU A 182 -6.61 4.10 22.52
C LEU A 182 -8.05 3.91 22.01
N ALA A 183 -8.95 4.87 22.25
CA ALA A 183 -10.31 4.83 21.74
C ALA A 183 -10.36 4.87 20.21
N ILE A 184 -9.53 5.71 19.56
CA ILE A 184 -9.38 5.78 18.10
C ILE A 184 -8.85 4.43 17.58
N LEU A 185 -7.80 3.89 18.23
CA LEU A 185 -7.24 2.58 17.89
C LEU A 185 -8.30 1.46 18.01
N MET A 186 -9.10 1.48 19.09
CA MET A 186 -10.19 0.51 19.30
C MET A 186 -11.21 0.53 18.16
N THR A 187 -11.62 1.72 17.69
CA THR A 187 -12.58 1.82 16.57
C THR A 187 -12.01 1.24 15.28
N TRP A 188 -10.69 1.39 15.06
CA TRP A 188 -10.00 0.80 13.91
C TRP A 188 -9.97 -0.72 13.98
N VAL A 189 -9.60 -1.28 15.14
CA VAL A 189 -9.56 -2.73 15.38
C VAL A 189 -10.96 -3.34 15.27
N LEU A 190 -11.97 -2.71 15.86
CA LEU A 190 -13.37 -3.14 15.78
C LEU A 190 -13.87 -3.13 14.33
N GLY A 191 -13.62 -2.05 13.58
CA GLY A 191 -14.00 -1.97 12.17
C GLY A 191 -13.36 -3.09 11.34
N ASN A 192 -12.09 -3.38 11.61
CA ASN A 192 -11.37 -4.45 10.94
C ASN A 192 -11.96 -5.83 11.27
N PHE A 193 -12.22 -6.09 12.56
CA PHE A 193 -12.86 -7.32 13.02
C PHE A 193 -14.24 -7.53 12.37
N LEU A 194 -15.10 -6.51 12.40
CA LEU A 194 -16.44 -6.59 11.81
C LEU A 194 -16.39 -6.85 10.30
N SER A 195 -15.48 -6.19 9.60
CA SER A 195 -15.33 -6.39 8.15
C SER A 195 -14.87 -7.81 7.82
N LEU A 196 -13.96 -8.38 8.61
CA LEU A 196 -13.50 -9.76 8.47
C LEU A 196 -14.60 -10.77 8.81
N ALA A 197 -15.39 -10.52 9.86
CA ALA A 197 -16.50 -11.38 10.23
C ALA A 197 -17.58 -11.45 9.14
N VAL A 198 -17.94 -10.30 8.54
CA VAL A 198 -18.92 -10.24 7.45
C VAL A 198 -18.43 -11.02 6.23
N ILE A 199 -17.23 -10.75 5.75
CA ILE A 199 -16.70 -11.40 4.54
C ILE A 199 -16.37 -12.87 4.79
N GLY A 200 -15.81 -13.20 5.97
CA GLY A 200 -15.57 -14.58 6.36
C GLY A 200 -16.86 -15.39 6.39
N GLY A 201 -17.93 -14.84 6.95
CA GLY A 201 -19.25 -15.46 6.94
C GLY A 201 -19.82 -15.69 5.53
N LEU A 202 -19.62 -14.74 4.60
CA LEU A 202 -20.05 -14.89 3.21
C LEU A 202 -19.24 -15.97 2.49
N LEU A 203 -17.92 -16.01 2.69
CA LEU A 203 -17.06 -17.02 2.06
C LEU A 203 -17.37 -18.44 2.58
N LEU A 204 -17.66 -18.61 3.88
CA LEU A 204 -17.99 -19.89 4.47
C LEU A 204 -19.35 -20.43 3.95
N ARG A 205 -20.33 -19.56 3.71
CA ARG A 205 -21.63 -19.98 3.15
C ARG A 205 -21.53 -20.53 1.74
N ASP A 206 -20.60 -19.98 0.95
CA ASP A 206 -20.47 -20.27 -0.48
C ASP A 206 -19.64 -21.54 -0.76
N THR A 207 -18.96 -22.07 0.25
CA THR A 207 -18.05 -23.21 0.15
C THR A 207 -18.50 -24.40 0.99
N SER A 208 -19.81 -24.63 1.08
CA SER A 208 -20.40 -25.80 1.73
C SER A 208 -19.78 -27.09 1.17
N GLY A 209 -18.97 -27.77 1.97
CA GLY A 209 -18.27 -29.02 1.62
C GLY A 209 -16.75 -28.91 1.44
N ALA A 210 -16.16 -27.72 1.49
CA ALA A 210 -14.69 -27.57 1.44
C ALA A 210 -14.07 -27.91 2.81
N GLU A 211 -12.99 -28.69 2.80
CA GLU A 211 -12.23 -28.97 4.01
C GLU A 211 -11.35 -27.74 4.33
N TYR A 212 -11.55 -27.14 5.50
CA TYR A 212 -10.78 -25.94 5.95
C TYR A 212 -9.70 -26.29 6.98
N ARG A 213 -9.30 -27.55 7.09
CA ARG A 213 -8.28 -27.97 8.07
C ARG A 213 -6.93 -27.36 7.71
N PRO A 214 -6.24 -26.65 8.62
CA PRO A 214 -4.95 -26.04 8.36
C PRO A 214 -3.89 -27.12 8.12
N GLN A 215 -3.02 -26.92 7.12
CA GLN A 215 -1.94 -27.84 6.75
C GLN A 215 -0.64 -27.07 6.54
N LEU A 216 0.16 -26.88 7.58
CA LEU A 216 1.41 -26.11 7.53
C LEU A 216 2.42 -26.64 6.49
N ARG A 217 2.35 -27.93 6.16
CA ARG A 217 3.23 -28.53 5.13
C ARG A 217 3.05 -27.91 3.76
N LEU A 218 1.85 -27.36 3.46
CA LEU A 218 1.56 -26.71 2.18
C LEU A 218 2.38 -25.45 1.96
N LEU A 219 2.84 -24.77 3.01
CA LEU A 219 3.61 -23.53 2.92
C LEU A 219 5.10 -23.77 2.63
N ARG A 220 5.65 -24.96 2.94
CA ARG A 220 7.11 -25.23 2.82
C ARG A 220 7.63 -25.10 1.39
N GLY A 221 6.85 -25.50 0.38
CA GLY A 221 7.27 -25.43 -1.04
C GLY A 221 7.03 -24.06 -1.71
N LEU A 222 6.41 -23.11 -1.00
CA LEU A 222 5.91 -21.87 -1.57
C LEU A 222 6.66 -20.62 -1.08
N ALA A 223 7.61 -20.79 -0.14
CA ALA A 223 8.28 -19.67 0.55
C ALA A 223 9.17 -18.80 -0.37
N GLY A 224 9.91 -19.41 -1.30
CA GLY A 224 10.88 -18.68 -2.14
C GLY A 224 10.22 -17.65 -3.08
N PRO A 225 9.27 -18.05 -3.94
CA PRO A 225 8.55 -17.12 -4.81
C PRO A 225 7.76 -16.06 -4.03
N ALA A 226 7.18 -16.43 -2.86
CA ALA A 226 6.46 -15.51 -2.00
C ALA A 226 7.37 -14.38 -1.50
N LEU A 227 8.61 -14.70 -1.11
CA LEU A 227 9.54 -13.74 -0.54
C LEU A 227 9.92 -12.62 -1.50
N ALA A 228 10.18 -12.91 -2.79
CA ALA A 228 10.55 -11.89 -3.77
C ALA A 228 9.42 -10.87 -4.00
N HIS A 229 8.18 -11.34 -4.12
CA HIS A 229 7.01 -10.46 -4.21
C HIS A 229 6.79 -9.67 -2.92
N HIS A 230 7.03 -10.31 -1.77
CA HIS A 230 6.87 -9.69 -0.46
C HIS A 230 7.85 -8.54 -0.26
N LEU A 231 9.13 -8.75 -0.58
CA LEU A 231 10.17 -7.72 -0.48
C LEU A 231 9.82 -6.49 -1.34
N LEU A 232 9.37 -6.70 -2.57
CA LEU A 232 8.95 -5.60 -3.42
C LEU A 232 7.77 -4.82 -2.82
N ASN A 233 6.71 -5.52 -2.39
CA ASN A 233 5.53 -4.88 -1.82
C ASN A 233 5.83 -4.18 -0.49
N LEU A 234 6.68 -4.80 0.34
CA LEU A 234 7.15 -4.20 1.58
C LEU A 234 7.94 -2.92 1.31
N ALA A 235 8.93 -2.95 0.42
CA ALA A 235 9.75 -1.80 0.08
C ALA A 235 8.92 -0.60 -0.42
N ILE A 236 7.85 -0.87 -1.16
CA ILE A 236 6.92 0.16 -1.65
C ILE A 236 6.15 0.82 -0.51
N GLN A 237 5.69 0.05 0.47
CA GLN A 237 4.80 0.55 1.54
C GLN A 237 5.57 1.03 2.77
N PHE A 238 6.81 0.57 2.95
CA PHE A 238 7.60 0.77 4.16
C PHE A 238 7.75 2.25 4.55
N PRO A 239 8.18 3.18 3.66
CA PRO A 239 8.34 4.58 4.05
C PRO A 239 7.03 5.20 4.53
N GLY A 240 5.94 5.01 3.78
CA GLY A 240 4.64 5.60 4.11
C GLY A 240 4.07 5.15 5.45
N LEU A 241 4.35 3.91 5.87
CA LEU A 241 3.89 3.35 7.13
C LEU A 241 4.88 3.60 8.29
N ALA A 242 6.18 3.71 8.00
CA ALA A 242 7.20 3.94 9.02
C ALA A 242 7.34 5.44 9.39
N LEU A 243 7.10 6.36 8.47
CA LEU A 243 7.24 7.80 8.72
C LEU A 243 6.39 8.30 9.90
N PRO A 244 5.10 7.94 10.08
CA PRO A 244 4.33 8.37 11.25
C PRO A 244 4.91 7.86 12.57
N VAL A 245 5.48 6.65 12.58
CA VAL A 245 6.18 6.10 13.76
C VAL A 245 7.46 6.89 14.01
N LEU A 246 8.24 7.17 12.97
CA LEU A 246 9.48 7.94 13.05
C LEU A 246 9.24 9.36 13.60
N VAL A 247 8.20 10.05 13.09
CA VAL A 247 7.80 11.38 13.60
C VAL A 247 7.46 11.31 15.08
N THR A 248 6.72 10.29 15.49
CA THR A 248 6.36 10.11 16.91
C THR A 248 7.58 9.89 17.78
N VAL A 249 8.53 9.07 17.35
CA VAL A 249 9.76 8.75 18.11
C VAL A 249 10.69 9.96 18.22
N ILE A 250 10.89 10.70 17.11
CA ILE A 250 11.89 11.78 17.06
C ILE A 250 11.30 13.10 17.56
N LEU A 251 10.05 13.40 17.24
CA LEU A 251 9.45 14.68 17.57
C LEU A 251 8.43 14.56 18.71
N SER A 252 7.23 14.08 18.42
CA SER A 252 6.18 13.78 19.41
C SER A 252 4.91 13.26 18.72
N THR A 253 3.97 12.70 19.52
CA THR A 253 2.61 12.38 19.05
C THR A 253 1.88 13.61 18.54
N ARG A 254 2.01 14.76 19.18
CA ARG A 254 1.37 16.01 18.73
C ARG A 254 1.83 16.43 17.33
N MET A 255 3.15 16.38 17.09
CA MET A 255 3.70 16.69 15.77
C MET A 255 3.31 15.65 14.73
N ASN A 256 3.23 14.37 15.14
CA ASN A 256 2.75 13.31 14.26
C ASN A 256 1.29 13.50 13.83
N ALA A 257 0.41 14.03 14.67
CA ALA A 257 -0.96 14.35 14.27
C ALA A 257 -0.98 15.31 13.07
N ALA A 258 -0.20 16.38 13.14
CA ALA A 258 -0.10 17.38 12.07
C ALA A 258 0.55 16.79 10.81
N PHE A 259 1.63 16.03 10.96
CA PHE A 259 2.28 15.30 9.87
C PHE A 259 1.32 14.33 9.20
N TYR A 260 0.62 13.49 9.97
CA TYR A 260 -0.23 12.45 9.46
C TYR A 260 -1.42 12.99 8.66
N VAL A 261 -2.00 14.10 9.11
CA VAL A 261 -3.05 14.80 8.34
C VAL A 261 -2.48 15.30 7.01
N ALA A 262 -1.31 15.96 7.01
CA ALA A 262 -0.65 16.39 5.79
C ALA A 262 -0.33 15.21 4.87
N TRP A 263 0.14 14.07 5.42
CA TRP A 263 0.44 12.85 4.69
C TRP A 263 -0.80 12.23 4.04
N ASN A 264 -1.95 12.24 4.74
CA ASN A 264 -3.23 11.78 4.17
C ASN A 264 -3.70 12.69 3.02
N VAL A 265 -3.53 14.01 3.13
CA VAL A 265 -3.82 14.93 2.02
C VAL A 265 -2.89 14.68 0.84
N LEU A 266 -1.59 14.48 1.09
CA LEU A 266 -0.60 14.14 0.07
C LEU A 266 -0.96 12.84 -0.67
N ALA A 267 -1.54 11.86 0.02
CA ALA A 267 -1.89 10.56 -0.58
C ALA A 267 -2.82 10.71 -1.80
N PHE A 268 -3.66 11.74 -1.85
CA PHE A 268 -4.49 12.02 -3.02
C PHE A 268 -3.67 12.37 -4.28
N LEU A 269 -2.49 12.98 -4.13
CA LEU A 269 -1.61 13.26 -5.27
C LEU A 269 -1.06 11.98 -5.91
N PHE A 270 -0.88 10.93 -5.13
CA PHE A 270 -0.33 9.65 -5.63
C PHE A 270 -1.36 8.77 -6.32
N VAL A 271 -2.67 9.07 -6.21
CA VAL A 271 -3.74 8.26 -6.82
C VAL A 271 -3.57 8.19 -8.34
N VAL A 272 -3.37 9.32 -9.00
CA VAL A 272 -3.29 9.40 -10.46
C VAL A 272 -2.06 8.68 -11.01
N PRO A 273 -0.81 8.98 -10.57
CA PRO A 273 0.37 8.25 -11.02
C PRO A 273 0.27 6.74 -10.79
N THR A 274 -0.25 6.32 -9.62
CA THR A 274 -0.42 4.91 -9.29
C THR A 274 -1.44 4.22 -10.20
N ALA A 275 -2.58 4.86 -10.48
CA ALA A 275 -3.59 4.32 -11.38
C ALA A 275 -3.05 4.15 -12.80
N LEU A 276 -2.35 5.16 -13.33
CA LEU A 276 -1.75 5.12 -14.67
C LEU A 276 -0.67 4.04 -14.78
N THR A 277 0.18 3.86 -13.76
CA THR A 277 1.22 2.82 -13.76
C THR A 277 0.64 1.42 -13.57
N ASN A 278 -0.48 1.25 -12.86
CA ASN A 278 -1.20 -0.02 -12.78
C ASN A 278 -1.79 -0.42 -14.14
N VAL A 279 -2.35 0.55 -14.89
CA VAL A 279 -2.82 0.32 -16.27
C VAL A 279 -1.65 -0.03 -17.18
N LEU A 280 -0.51 0.71 -17.07
CA LEU A 280 0.70 0.42 -17.83
C LEU A 280 1.19 -1.01 -17.57
N TYR A 281 1.21 -1.45 -16.31
CA TYR A 281 1.57 -2.81 -15.95
C TYR A 281 0.63 -3.85 -16.56
N ALA A 282 -0.69 -3.64 -16.45
CA ALA A 282 -1.67 -4.56 -17.00
C ALA A 282 -1.53 -4.74 -18.53
N VAL A 283 -1.38 -3.63 -19.25
CA VAL A 283 -1.20 -3.64 -20.71
C VAL A 283 0.17 -4.18 -21.13
N GLY A 284 1.25 -3.80 -20.42
CA GLY A 284 2.61 -4.26 -20.70
C GLY A 284 2.78 -5.76 -20.45
N SER A 285 2.03 -6.32 -19.48
CA SER A 285 2.01 -7.76 -19.22
C SER A 285 1.27 -8.56 -20.29
N ALA A 286 0.29 -7.94 -20.98
CA ALA A 286 -0.51 -8.59 -22.01
C ALA A 286 0.14 -8.54 -23.40
N SER A 287 1.01 -7.56 -23.69
CA SER A 287 1.64 -7.37 -25.00
C SER A 287 3.06 -6.81 -24.88
N PRO A 288 4.10 -7.64 -25.07
CA PRO A 288 5.51 -7.22 -24.90
C PRO A 288 5.96 -6.12 -25.85
N THR A 289 5.26 -5.89 -26.97
CA THR A 289 5.61 -4.90 -28.00
C THR A 289 4.98 -3.53 -27.82
N ALA A 290 4.00 -3.40 -26.92
CA ALA A 290 3.21 -2.19 -26.74
C ALA A 290 3.66 -1.23 -25.59
N PRO A 291 4.68 -1.53 -24.75
CA PRO A 291 4.93 -0.73 -23.55
C PRO A 291 5.43 0.69 -23.83
N THR A 292 6.20 0.91 -24.90
CA THR A 292 7.00 2.12 -25.10
C THR A 292 6.17 3.38 -25.35
N GLN A 293 5.23 3.34 -26.29
CA GLN A 293 4.37 4.51 -26.58
C GLN A 293 3.45 4.81 -25.38
N LYS A 294 2.96 3.75 -24.72
CA LYS A 294 2.07 3.87 -23.56
C LYS A 294 2.82 4.40 -22.34
N MET A 295 4.11 4.09 -22.19
CA MET A 295 4.95 4.62 -21.10
C MET A 295 5.12 6.14 -21.22
N ARG A 296 5.43 6.66 -22.41
CA ARG A 296 5.54 8.12 -22.63
C ARG A 296 4.23 8.82 -22.34
N PHE A 297 3.12 8.25 -22.79
CA PHE A 297 1.80 8.78 -22.53
C PHE A 297 1.48 8.80 -21.03
N THR A 298 1.70 7.68 -20.30
CA THR A 298 1.43 7.64 -18.87
C THR A 298 2.34 8.54 -18.05
N LEU A 299 3.63 8.69 -18.45
CA LEU A 299 4.55 9.64 -17.84
C LEU A 299 4.05 11.09 -18.02
N LEU A 300 3.72 11.48 -19.26
CA LEU A 300 3.24 12.82 -19.55
C LEU A 300 1.93 13.13 -18.81
N MET A 301 0.96 12.22 -18.85
CA MET A 301 -0.31 12.38 -18.15
C MET A 301 -0.12 12.45 -16.64
N SER A 302 0.75 11.59 -16.06
CA SER A 302 1.09 11.67 -14.65
C SER A 302 1.70 13.02 -14.29
N LEU A 303 2.62 13.53 -15.12
CA LEU A 303 3.27 14.82 -14.89
C LEU A 303 2.27 15.98 -14.94
N LEU A 304 1.46 16.07 -16.00
CA LEU A 304 0.51 17.16 -16.20
C LEU A 304 -0.56 17.18 -15.11
N LEU A 305 -1.17 16.02 -14.80
CA LEU A 305 -2.21 15.93 -13.79
C LEU A 305 -1.65 16.16 -12.38
N SER A 306 -0.44 15.66 -12.10
CA SER A 306 0.21 15.90 -10.81
C SER A 306 0.67 17.35 -10.65
N LEU A 307 1.07 18.03 -11.73
CA LEU A 307 1.40 19.47 -11.70
C LEU A 307 0.18 20.31 -11.29
N LEU A 308 -0.95 20.04 -11.93
CA LEU A 308 -2.21 20.72 -11.59
C LEU A 308 -2.62 20.42 -10.15
N ALA A 309 -2.66 19.15 -9.77
CA ALA A 309 -3.09 18.72 -8.43
C ALA A 309 -2.14 19.22 -7.34
N SER A 310 -0.81 19.19 -7.58
CA SER A 310 0.19 19.72 -6.64
C SER A 310 0.05 21.23 -6.48
N GLY A 311 -0.16 21.97 -7.59
CA GLY A 311 -0.43 23.41 -7.54
C GLY A 311 -1.67 23.75 -6.70
N LEU A 312 -2.76 23.01 -6.87
CA LEU A 312 -3.97 23.16 -6.06
C LEU A 312 -3.72 22.86 -4.57
N ILE A 313 -2.97 21.81 -4.25
CA ILE A 313 -2.63 21.48 -2.85
C ILE A 313 -1.70 22.53 -2.26
N VAL A 314 -0.68 22.99 -2.97
CA VAL A 314 0.23 24.03 -2.47
C VAL A 314 -0.50 25.33 -2.18
N ALA A 315 -1.42 25.74 -3.07
CA ALA A 315 -2.27 26.92 -2.88
C ALA A 315 -3.27 26.71 -1.74
N GLY A 316 -3.91 25.54 -1.69
CA GLY A 316 -4.97 25.20 -0.74
C GLY A 316 -4.49 24.57 0.57
N ALA A 317 -3.17 24.45 0.82
CA ALA A 317 -2.63 23.75 1.98
C ALA A 317 -3.18 24.27 3.31
N ASP A 318 -3.18 25.59 3.53
CA ASP A 318 -3.67 26.20 4.75
C ASP A 318 -5.18 25.99 4.96
N PRO A 319 -6.09 26.35 4.02
CA PRO A 319 -7.52 26.13 4.21
C PRO A 319 -7.88 24.66 4.37
N VAL A 320 -7.23 23.73 3.65
CA VAL A 320 -7.47 22.28 3.80
C VAL A 320 -7.08 21.79 5.19
N LEU A 321 -5.92 22.20 5.71
CA LEU A 321 -5.48 21.80 7.05
C LEU A 321 -6.32 22.47 8.16
N ARG A 322 -6.86 23.67 7.95
CA ARG A 322 -7.83 24.30 8.87
C ARG A 322 -9.12 23.51 9.04
N LEU A 323 -9.51 22.69 8.07
CA LEU A 323 -10.65 21.77 8.24
C LEU A 323 -10.43 20.84 9.43
N PHE A 324 -9.19 20.41 9.69
CA PHE A 324 -8.83 19.56 10.83
C PHE A 324 -8.67 20.37 12.13
N GLY A 325 -8.30 21.64 12.04
CA GLY A 325 -8.14 22.56 13.17
C GLY A 325 -7.01 23.56 12.94
N HIS A 326 -7.07 24.69 13.63
CA HIS A 326 -6.09 25.79 13.45
C HIS A 326 -4.65 25.33 13.76
N SER A 327 -4.46 24.51 14.80
CA SER A 327 -3.13 24.00 15.20
C SER A 327 -2.52 23.09 14.11
N TYR A 328 -3.31 22.34 13.38
CA TYR A 328 -2.84 21.49 12.27
C TYR A 328 -2.33 22.36 11.11
N ALA A 329 -3.05 23.42 10.77
CA ALA A 329 -2.64 24.35 9.72
C ALA A 329 -1.33 25.06 10.10
N GLN A 330 -1.23 25.57 11.31
CA GLN A 330 -0.01 26.24 11.79
C GLN A 330 1.23 25.34 11.74
N GLN A 331 1.09 24.06 12.09
CA GLN A 331 2.22 23.15 12.19
C GLN A 331 2.60 22.48 10.86
N ALA A 332 1.62 22.23 9.95
CA ALA A 332 1.84 21.37 8.80
C ALA A 332 1.67 22.03 7.43
N THR A 333 1.29 23.31 7.33
CA THR A 333 1.10 23.97 6.02
C THR A 333 2.38 23.95 5.17
N TRP A 334 3.51 24.36 5.75
CA TRP A 334 4.79 24.30 5.04
C TRP A 334 5.25 22.87 4.75
N THR A 335 5.05 21.96 5.71
CA THR A 335 5.32 20.53 5.54
C THR A 335 4.54 19.96 4.36
N LEU A 336 3.24 20.24 4.25
CA LEU A 336 2.41 19.76 3.14
C LEU A 336 2.86 20.34 1.80
N ARG A 337 3.22 21.63 1.75
CA ARG A 337 3.74 22.27 0.54
C ARG A 337 5.04 21.62 0.05
N ILE A 338 5.96 21.33 0.98
CA ILE A 338 7.22 20.66 0.65
C ILE A 338 6.95 19.22 0.18
N LEU A 339 6.13 18.46 0.92
CA LEU A 339 5.79 17.09 0.58
C LEU A 339 5.11 16.98 -0.79
N ALA A 340 4.30 17.98 -1.19
CA ALA A 340 3.65 18.00 -2.49
C ALA A 340 4.64 17.99 -3.67
N LEU A 341 5.86 18.52 -3.48
CA LEU A 341 6.91 18.46 -4.49
C LEU A 341 7.42 17.02 -4.70
N GLY A 342 7.27 16.16 -3.70
CA GLY A 342 7.67 14.75 -3.78
C GLY A 342 6.86 13.93 -4.79
N VAL A 343 5.71 14.45 -5.28
CA VAL A 343 4.94 13.72 -6.31
C VAL A 343 5.73 13.54 -7.60
N PHE A 344 6.55 14.50 -7.98
CA PHE A 344 7.32 14.45 -9.24
C PHE A 344 8.35 13.33 -9.27
N PRO A 345 9.25 13.20 -8.29
CA PRO A 345 10.15 12.05 -8.24
C PRO A 345 9.40 10.72 -8.04
N MET A 346 8.27 10.71 -7.32
CA MET A 346 7.43 9.52 -7.16
C MET A 346 6.82 9.04 -8.48
N ILE A 347 6.58 9.90 -9.47
CA ILE A 347 6.16 9.48 -10.81
C ILE A 347 7.23 8.55 -11.42
N ILE A 348 8.50 8.93 -11.35
CA ILE A 348 9.61 8.10 -11.85
C ILE A 348 9.68 6.77 -11.09
N LYS A 349 9.60 6.81 -9.75
CA LYS A 349 9.62 5.62 -8.89
C LYS A 349 8.48 4.64 -9.22
N THR A 350 7.25 5.13 -9.39
CA THR A 350 6.10 4.26 -9.72
C THR A 350 6.20 3.65 -11.11
N HIS A 351 6.74 4.38 -12.11
CA HIS A 351 7.01 3.84 -13.44
C HIS A 351 8.15 2.81 -13.42
N PHE A 352 9.21 3.03 -12.61
CA PHE A 352 10.26 2.04 -12.39
C PHE A 352 9.71 0.73 -11.80
N ILE A 353 8.81 0.82 -10.80
CA ILE A 353 8.11 -0.34 -10.22
C ILE A 353 7.32 -1.10 -11.29
N ALA A 354 6.59 -0.38 -12.16
CA ALA A 354 5.85 -1.01 -13.25
C ALA A 354 6.79 -1.77 -14.22
N ILE A 355 7.94 -1.17 -14.57
CA ILE A 355 8.97 -1.82 -15.40
C ILE A 355 9.51 -3.09 -14.74
N CYS A 356 9.85 -3.03 -13.45
CA CYS A 356 10.34 -4.20 -12.71
C CYS A 356 9.32 -5.34 -12.73
N ARG A 357 8.01 -5.02 -12.62
CA ARG A 357 6.93 -6.01 -12.69
C ARG A 357 6.77 -6.58 -14.09
N ILE A 358 6.78 -5.74 -15.14
CA ILE A 358 6.66 -6.17 -16.55
C ILE A 358 7.81 -7.11 -16.92
N HIS A 359 9.04 -6.73 -16.57
CA HIS A 359 10.24 -7.51 -16.90
C HIS A 359 10.58 -8.61 -15.88
N ARG A 360 9.71 -8.86 -14.90
CA ARG A 360 9.89 -9.87 -13.84
C ARG A 360 11.20 -9.72 -13.04
N ARG A 361 11.75 -8.51 -12.93
CA ARG A 361 12.95 -8.19 -12.15
C ARG A 361 12.59 -7.84 -10.70
N LEU A 362 11.78 -8.70 -10.04
CA LEU A 362 11.16 -8.39 -8.75
C LEU A 362 12.18 -8.29 -7.63
N LEU A 363 13.16 -9.20 -7.58
CA LEU A 363 14.14 -9.22 -6.49
C LEU A 363 15.10 -8.02 -6.59
N ALA A 364 15.70 -7.80 -7.76
CA ALA A 364 16.63 -6.67 -7.95
C ALA A 364 15.92 -5.31 -7.76
N GLY A 365 14.72 -5.17 -8.32
CA GLY A 365 13.89 -3.97 -8.11
C GLY A 365 13.49 -3.79 -6.65
N GLY A 366 13.09 -4.88 -5.98
CA GLY A 366 12.72 -4.88 -4.56
C GLY A 366 13.88 -4.50 -3.63
N LEU A 367 15.09 -5.00 -3.88
CA LEU A 367 16.29 -4.63 -3.12
C LEU A 367 16.65 -3.16 -3.30
N LEU A 368 16.62 -2.65 -4.54
CA LEU A 368 16.89 -1.23 -4.81
C LEU A 368 15.86 -0.33 -4.10
N LEU A 369 14.58 -0.68 -4.18
CA LEU A 369 13.51 0.05 -3.50
C LEU A 369 13.63 -0.03 -1.97
N LEU A 370 14.10 -1.16 -1.42
CA LEU A 370 14.31 -1.31 0.02
C LEU A 370 15.45 -0.41 0.50
N VAL A 371 16.57 -0.36 -0.23
CA VAL A 371 17.67 0.56 0.06
C VAL A 371 17.18 2.01 -0.01
N GLY A 372 16.40 2.35 -1.06
CA GLY A 372 15.77 3.65 -1.18
C GLY A 372 14.86 3.98 0.00
N ALA A 373 13.98 3.06 0.38
CA ALA A 373 13.08 3.22 1.52
C ALA A 373 13.82 3.48 2.84
N LEU A 374 14.96 2.82 3.05
CA LEU A 374 15.82 3.09 4.20
C LEU A 374 16.47 4.47 4.11
N ALA A 375 16.92 4.89 2.92
CA ALA A 375 17.45 6.22 2.69
C ALA A 375 16.40 7.31 2.90
N GLU A 376 15.14 7.09 2.46
CA GLU A 376 14.01 7.99 2.75
C GLU A 376 13.82 8.20 4.26
N LEU A 377 13.81 7.11 5.05
CA LEU A 377 13.64 7.20 6.50
C LEU A 377 14.84 7.87 7.20
N LEU A 378 16.04 7.55 6.77
CA LEU A 378 17.26 8.18 7.32
C LEU A 378 17.29 9.68 7.03
N ALA A 379 17.06 10.09 5.78
CA ALA A 379 17.05 11.49 5.39
C ALA A 379 15.90 12.27 6.05
N ALA A 380 14.71 11.66 6.13
CA ALA A 380 13.57 12.22 6.86
C ALA A 380 13.88 12.38 8.36
N GLY A 381 14.48 11.36 8.99
CA GLY A 381 14.87 11.38 10.39
C GLY A 381 15.91 12.46 10.69
N LEU A 382 16.97 12.55 9.90
CA LEU A 382 17.97 13.60 10.01
C LEU A 382 17.33 14.98 9.81
N GLY A 383 16.47 15.12 8.81
CA GLY A 383 15.72 16.35 8.60
C GLY A 383 14.82 16.72 9.78
N ALA A 384 14.17 15.73 10.39
CA ALA A 384 13.34 15.94 11.59
C ALA A 384 14.13 16.49 12.77
N ILE A 385 15.32 15.94 13.02
CA ILE A 385 16.20 16.37 14.14
C ILE A 385 16.62 17.84 13.97
N HIS A 386 16.93 18.29 12.75
CA HIS A 386 17.47 19.62 12.48
C HIS A 386 16.41 20.68 12.18
N GLY A 387 15.26 20.30 11.62
CA GLY A 387 14.25 21.25 11.12
C GLY A 387 12.80 20.85 11.40
N GLY A 388 12.56 19.96 12.38
CA GLY A 388 11.20 19.51 12.72
C GLY A 388 10.46 18.91 11.52
N LEU A 389 9.15 19.17 11.40
CA LEU A 389 8.34 18.61 10.32
C LEU A 389 8.74 19.10 8.93
N SER A 390 9.14 20.36 8.79
CA SER A 390 9.60 20.90 7.51
C SER A 390 10.93 20.29 7.08
N GLY A 391 11.85 20.10 8.04
CA GLY A 391 13.11 19.42 7.80
C GLY A 391 12.90 17.96 7.41
N LEU A 392 11.99 17.25 8.09
CA LEU A 392 11.59 15.88 7.71
C LEU A 392 11.09 15.81 6.27
N ALA A 393 10.19 16.74 5.89
CA ALA A 393 9.64 16.78 4.53
C ALA A 393 10.74 17.06 3.49
N LEU A 394 11.66 17.97 3.76
CA LEU A 394 12.81 18.24 2.87
C LEU A 394 13.72 17.02 2.74
N GLY A 395 14.05 16.35 3.86
CA GLY A 395 14.86 15.13 3.83
C GLY A 395 14.21 14.02 3.03
N TRP A 396 12.91 13.77 3.23
CA TRP A 396 12.17 12.78 2.47
C TRP A 396 12.15 13.12 0.98
N VAL A 397 11.81 14.37 0.61
CA VAL A 397 11.80 14.80 -0.80
C VAL A 397 13.17 14.66 -1.44
N ALA A 398 14.25 15.05 -0.75
CA ALA A 398 15.62 14.91 -1.25
C ALA A 398 15.97 13.44 -1.52
N ALA A 399 15.60 12.52 -0.62
CA ALA A 399 15.85 11.09 -0.79
C ALA A 399 15.08 10.55 -2.00
N VAL A 400 13.79 10.87 -2.15
CA VAL A 400 12.98 10.41 -3.29
C VAL A 400 13.48 11.02 -4.61
N CYS A 401 13.99 12.26 -4.60
CA CYS A 401 14.66 12.87 -5.77
C CYS A 401 15.93 12.09 -6.15
N LEU A 402 16.75 11.71 -5.19
CA LEU A 402 17.94 10.89 -5.44
C LEU A 402 17.56 9.53 -6.04
N GLU A 403 16.54 8.87 -5.47
CA GLU A 403 16.02 7.62 -6.04
C GLU A 403 15.53 7.80 -7.47
N ALA A 404 14.80 8.88 -7.76
CA ALA A 404 14.31 9.17 -9.10
C ALA A 404 15.47 9.36 -10.10
N VAL A 405 16.55 10.04 -9.71
CA VAL A 405 17.76 10.18 -10.53
C VAL A 405 18.37 8.81 -10.84
N ILE A 406 18.49 7.92 -9.85
CA ILE A 406 19.02 6.56 -10.03
C ILE A 406 18.10 5.71 -10.92
N MET A 407 16.78 5.86 -10.80
CA MET A 407 15.79 5.08 -11.54
C MET A 407 15.48 5.63 -12.93
N ALA A 408 15.70 6.93 -13.18
CA ALA A 408 15.38 7.60 -14.44
C ALA A 408 15.98 6.93 -15.68
N PRO A 409 17.24 6.45 -15.69
CA PRO A 409 17.82 5.77 -16.87
C PRO A 409 17.05 4.51 -17.26
N ALA A 410 16.56 3.75 -16.27
CA ALA A 410 15.76 2.54 -16.53
C ALA A 410 14.38 2.89 -17.11
N VAL A 411 13.74 3.93 -16.58
CA VAL A 411 12.45 4.44 -17.07
C VAL A 411 12.62 5.01 -18.49
N TYR A 412 13.67 5.78 -18.73
CA TYR A 412 13.96 6.33 -20.04
C TYR A 412 14.20 5.23 -21.10
N ARG A 413 15.03 4.21 -20.80
CA ARG A 413 15.25 3.07 -21.69
C ARG A 413 13.97 2.30 -21.97
N GLY A 414 13.13 2.11 -20.95
CA GLY A 414 11.80 1.50 -21.11
C GLY A 414 10.85 2.31 -21.98
N SER A 415 11.08 3.62 -22.16
CA SER A 415 10.30 4.50 -23.01
C SER A 415 10.82 4.59 -24.46
N LEU A 416 11.99 4.02 -24.77
CA LEU A 416 12.52 3.98 -26.13
C LEU A 416 11.86 2.87 -26.95
N PRO A 417 11.66 3.05 -28.29
CA PRO A 417 11.18 1.97 -29.14
C PRO A 417 12.09 0.75 -29.01
N ALA A 418 11.48 -0.44 -28.91
CA ALA A 418 12.26 -1.66 -28.98
C ALA A 418 13.08 -1.65 -30.28
N GLN A 419 14.39 -1.70 -30.18
CA GLN A 419 15.21 -1.89 -31.36
C GLN A 419 14.76 -3.22 -32.01
N PRO A 420 14.53 -3.23 -33.33
CA PRO A 420 14.23 -4.49 -34.00
C PRO A 420 15.37 -5.44 -33.64
N VAL A 421 15.00 -6.58 -33.05
CA VAL A 421 15.94 -7.67 -32.84
C VAL A 421 16.57 -7.93 -34.22
N ARG A 422 17.84 -7.52 -34.42
CA ARG A 422 18.58 -7.98 -35.57
C ARG A 422 18.58 -9.48 -35.45
N THR A 423 17.75 -10.12 -36.24
CA THR A 423 17.80 -11.56 -36.48
C THR A 423 19.14 -11.82 -37.14
N ALA A 424 20.17 -11.94 -36.32
CA ALA A 424 21.41 -12.54 -36.72
C ALA A 424 21.09 -14.03 -36.93
N PHE A 425 21.32 -14.46 -38.18
CA PHE A 425 21.14 -15.83 -38.62
C PHE A 425 19.69 -16.28 -38.98
N GLN A 426 19.26 -15.88 -40.17
CA GLN A 426 18.62 -16.87 -41.05
C GLN A 426 19.77 -17.74 -41.63
N PRO A 427 19.86 -19.04 -41.31
CA PRO A 427 20.68 -19.93 -42.10
C PRO A 427 20.07 -19.98 -43.50
N ALA A 428 20.85 -19.61 -44.49
CA ALA A 428 20.52 -19.82 -45.91
C ALA A 428 20.29 -21.32 -46.12
N ILE A 429 19.04 -21.75 -46.12
CA ILE A 429 18.68 -22.99 -46.79
C ILE A 429 18.46 -22.60 -48.25
N ALA A 430 19.56 -22.46 -48.97
CA ALA A 430 19.56 -22.45 -50.41
C ALA A 430 19.82 -23.88 -50.92
N GLY A 431 18.89 -24.41 -51.63
CA GLY A 431 19.14 -25.32 -52.69
C GLY A 431 19.49 -26.78 -52.32
N ALA A 432 18.49 -27.62 -52.31
CA ALA A 432 18.61 -29.01 -52.83
C ALA A 432 17.24 -29.46 -53.31
N THR A 433 16.83 -28.96 -54.44
CA THR A 433 15.96 -29.69 -55.36
C THR A 433 16.79 -30.74 -56.04
N GLY A 434 16.81 -31.93 -55.50
CA GLY A 434 17.29 -33.14 -56.16
C GLY A 434 16.08 -33.97 -56.57
N GLU A 435 15.72 -33.86 -57.82
CA GLU A 435 14.91 -34.88 -58.50
C GLU A 435 15.59 -36.23 -58.35
N THR A 436 14.85 -37.20 -57.89
CA THR A 436 15.03 -38.59 -58.28
C THR A 436 13.67 -39.26 -58.31
N THR A 437 13.17 -39.45 -59.55
CA THR A 437 12.28 -40.51 -60.00
C THR A 437 12.72 -41.86 -59.44
N TRP A 438 11.80 -42.60 -58.88
CA TRP A 438 11.27 -43.96 -59.17
C TRP A 438 10.07 -44.25 -58.29
#